data_1370738592511c4968227ffabab30a76
#
_entry.id   1370738592511c4968227ffabab30a76
#
_cell.length_a   1.000
_cell.length_b   1.000
_cell.length_c   1.000
_cell.angle_alpha   90.00
_cell.angle_beta   90.00
_cell.angle_gamma   90.00
#
_symmetry.space_group_name_H-M   'P 1'
#
loop_
_entity.id
_entity.type
_entity.pdbx_description
1 polymer ?
#
loop_
_entity_poly.entity_id
_entity_poly.type
_entity_poly.pdbx_seq_one_letter_code
_entity_poly.pdbx_strand_id
1 'polypeptide(L)'
;HFKSLTGDELKKIENLVNCEINKALPVITDVMSLEDAKKSGAMALFGEKYHGDVRVVSMGDFSKELCGGTHVQNTSDIKLFKILSENGIAAGVRRIEAITGDGVLSFYRELEERLHKVAGVLKTSESEALTKAESLVEELKTLKSENEKLKAKIAGEALGDSKDNIEIIQGIKIIAMKVSGVEMNELRNLGDKLKNDVDGGMVVLASDVDGKVNLLCMAGEAAIGAGAHAGNIIKEIAGLVGGGGGGRPNIAQAGGKNPAGIEEALQKSKEVFKSQLA
;
A
#
# COMPACT_ATOMS: atom_id res chain seq x y z
N HIS A 1 -14.79 -32.41 -0.56
CA HIS A 1 -14.24 -31.49 -1.57
C HIS A 1 -12.84 -31.05 -1.20
N PHE A 2 -11.87 -31.24 -2.08
CA PHE A 2 -10.46 -30.89 -1.84
C PHE A 2 -10.13 -29.44 -2.26
N LYS A 3 -11.02 -28.79 -3.04
CA LYS A 3 -10.84 -27.42 -3.53
C LYS A 3 -11.64 -26.42 -2.70
N SER A 4 -11.16 -25.18 -2.64
CA SER A 4 -11.93 -24.04 -2.10
C SER A 4 -13.25 -23.90 -2.83
N LEU A 5 -14.29 -23.57 -2.10
CA LEU A 5 -15.55 -23.18 -2.71
C LEU A 5 -15.42 -21.77 -3.32
N THR A 6 -16.02 -21.59 -4.46
CA THR A 6 -16.13 -20.27 -5.08
C THR A 6 -17.18 -19.42 -4.37
N GLY A 7 -17.09 -18.10 -4.52
CA GLY A 7 -18.11 -17.21 -3.95
C GLY A 7 -19.53 -17.52 -4.42
N ASP A 8 -19.69 -17.98 -5.66
CA ASP A 8 -20.99 -18.37 -6.20
C ASP A 8 -21.51 -19.70 -5.61
N GLU A 9 -20.62 -20.65 -5.33
CA GLU A 9 -20.98 -21.89 -4.63
C GLU A 9 -21.40 -21.60 -3.20
N LEU A 10 -20.68 -20.73 -2.48
CA LEU A 10 -21.05 -20.29 -1.13
C LEU A 10 -22.42 -19.61 -1.10
N LYS A 11 -22.71 -18.73 -2.07
CA LYS A 11 -24.04 -18.09 -2.22
C LYS A 11 -25.13 -19.11 -2.48
N LYS A 12 -24.88 -20.11 -3.33
CA LYS A 12 -25.85 -21.19 -3.59
C LYS A 12 -26.15 -21.99 -2.36
N ILE A 13 -25.14 -22.36 -1.57
CA ILE A 13 -25.30 -23.08 -0.30
C ILE A 13 -26.12 -22.22 0.68
N GLU A 14 -25.75 -20.96 0.86
CA GLU A 14 -26.44 -20.03 1.76
C GLU A 14 -27.92 -19.87 1.37
N ASN A 15 -28.19 -19.70 0.07
CA ASN A 15 -29.56 -19.60 -0.43
C ASN A 15 -30.35 -20.89 -0.22
N LEU A 16 -29.75 -22.06 -0.46
CA LEU A 16 -30.40 -23.34 -0.24
C LEU A 16 -30.77 -23.53 1.24
N VAL A 17 -29.86 -23.27 2.16
CA VAL A 17 -30.11 -23.37 3.60
C VAL A 17 -31.22 -22.42 4.02
N ASN A 18 -31.19 -21.16 3.58
CA ASN A 18 -32.25 -20.20 3.91
C ASN A 18 -33.61 -20.59 3.27
N CYS A 19 -33.59 -21.20 2.11
CA CYS A 19 -34.83 -21.75 1.50
C CYS A 19 -35.44 -22.85 2.38
N GLU A 20 -34.65 -23.78 2.90
CA GLU A 20 -35.14 -24.84 3.79
C GLU A 20 -35.59 -24.30 5.13
N ILE A 21 -34.91 -23.31 5.71
CA ILE A 21 -35.34 -22.58 6.90
C ILE A 21 -36.74 -21.97 6.70
N ASN A 22 -36.96 -21.30 5.57
CA ASN A 22 -38.21 -20.62 5.26
C ASN A 22 -39.39 -21.57 4.98
N LYS A 23 -39.14 -22.85 4.73
CA LYS A 23 -40.22 -23.87 4.64
C LYS A 23 -40.88 -24.18 5.97
N ALA A 24 -40.31 -23.73 7.09
CA ALA A 24 -40.84 -23.95 8.44
C ALA A 24 -41.13 -25.43 8.73
N LEU A 25 -40.19 -26.31 8.38
CA LEU A 25 -40.36 -27.75 8.53
C LEU A 25 -40.24 -28.15 10.01
N PRO A 26 -41.10 -29.07 10.51
CA PRO A 26 -40.94 -29.64 11.84
C PRO A 26 -39.64 -30.47 11.87
N VAL A 27 -38.90 -30.34 12.99
CA VAL A 27 -37.71 -31.15 13.27
C VAL A 27 -38.11 -32.31 14.14
N ILE A 28 -38.17 -33.50 13.54
CA ILE A 28 -38.64 -34.74 14.19
C ILE A 28 -37.44 -35.54 14.66
N THR A 29 -37.53 -36.06 15.87
CA THR A 29 -36.53 -36.92 16.46
C THR A 29 -37.15 -38.28 16.81
N ASP A 30 -36.61 -39.33 16.14
CA ASP A 30 -37.03 -40.71 16.39
C ASP A 30 -35.86 -41.51 16.96
N VAL A 31 -36.17 -42.48 17.82
CA VAL A 31 -35.19 -43.44 18.35
C VAL A 31 -35.52 -44.80 17.78
N MET A 32 -34.53 -45.40 17.13
CA MET A 32 -34.70 -46.68 16.43
C MET A 32 -33.39 -47.45 16.38
N SER A 33 -33.47 -48.73 15.97
CA SER A 33 -32.24 -49.52 15.74
C SER A 33 -31.33 -48.93 14.66
N LEU A 34 -30.02 -49.08 14.76
CA LEU A 34 -29.07 -48.63 13.73
C LEU A 34 -29.41 -49.20 12.34
N GLU A 35 -29.92 -50.42 12.29
CA GLU A 35 -30.32 -51.09 11.07
C GLU A 35 -31.51 -50.38 10.40
N ASP A 36 -32.53 -50.06 11.19
CA ASP A 36 -33.71 -49.33 10.69
C ASP A 36 -33.40 -47.91 10.31
N ALA A 37 -32.52 -47.25 11.05
CA ALA A 37 -32.03 -45.91 10.72
C ALA A 37 -31.31 -45.89 9.33
N LYS A 38 -30.47 -46.85 9.08
CA LYS A 38 -29.80 -47.02 7.73
C LYS A 38 -30.83 -47.31 6.63
N LYS A 39 -31.80 -48.20 6.88
CA LYS A 39 -32.89 -48.49 5.93
C LYS A 39 -33.77 -47.24 5.63
N SER A 40 -33.93 -46.38 6.59
CA SER A 40 -34.68 -45.11 6.44
C SER A 40 -33.92 -44.04 5.64
N GLY A 41 -32.65 -44.31 5.23
CA GLY A 41 -31.82 -43.39 4.48
C GLY A 41 -31.11 -42.33 5.34
N ALA A 42 -31.06 -42.54 6.68
CA ALA A 42 -30.34 -41.62 7.55
C ALA A 42 -28.83 -41.63 7.32
N MET A 43 -28.23 -40.45 7.17
CA MET A 43 -26.80 -40.29 7.01
C MET A 43 -26.05 -40.43 8.33
N ALA A 44 -24.99 -41.25 8.35
CA ALA A 44 -24.06 -41.40 9.47
C ALA A 44 -22.75 -40.70 9.09
N LEU A 45 -22.64 -39.40 9.37
CA LEU A 45 -21.51 -38.58 8.91
C LEU A 45 -20.28 -38.65 9.84
N PHE A 46 -20.52 -38.94 11.13
CA PHE A 46 -19.44 -38.99 12.11
C PHE A 46 -19.07 -40.48 12.33
N GLY A 47 -17.80 -40.82 12.23
CA GLY A 47 -17.26 -42.18 12.38
C GLY A 47 -17.43 -42.79 13.80
N GLU A 48 -18.50 -42.42 14.48
CA GLU A 48 -18.85 -42.93 15.79
C GLU A 48 -19.27 -44.40 15.70
N LYS A 49 -18.81 -45.19 16.65
CA LYS A 49 -19.27 -46.56 16.82
C LYS A 49 -20.65 -46.55 17.45
N TYR A 50 -21.66 -46.49 16.60
CA TYR A 50 -23.06 -46.56 17.05
C TYR A 50 -23.34 -48.04 17.52
N HIS A 51 -23.78 -48.16 18.77
CA HIS A 51 -24.20 -49.43 19.36
C HIS A 51 -25.65 -49.31 19.89
N GLY A 52 -26.51 -50.27 19.53
CA GLY A 52 -27.91 -50.30 19.99
C GLY A 52 -28.81 -49.29 19.25
N ASP A 53 -29.69 -48.66 20.01
CA ASP A 53 -30.64 -47.67 19.48
C ASP A 53 -29.92 -46.34 19.20
N VAL A 54 -30.27 -45.71 18.08
CA VAL A 54 -29.72 -44.44 17.62
C VAL A 54 -30.82 -43.40 17.46
N ARG A 55 -30.45 -42.13 17.64
CA ARG A 55 -31.34 -41.00 17.48
C ARG A 55 -31.22 -40.48 16.04
N VAL A 56 -32.35 -40.51 15.32
CA VAL A 56 -32.49 -39.99 13.96
C VAL A 56 -33.22 -38.66 14.02
N VAL A 57 -32.60 -37.61 13.44
CA VAL A 57 -33.19 -36.27 13.32
C VAL A 57 -33.56 -36.05 11.87
N SER A 58 -34.81 -35.67 11.62
CA SER A 58 -35.35 -35.44 10.28
C SER A 58 -35.94 -34.04 10.16
N MET A 59 -35.68 -33.40 9.01
CA MET A 59 -36.22 -32.09 8.61
C MET A 59 -36.91 -32.27 7.27
N GLY A 60 -38.17 -32.74 7.28
CA GLY A 60 -38.89 -33.17 6.10
C GLY A 60 -38.11 -34.25 5.35
N ASP A 61 -38.17 -34.19 4.01
CA ASP A 61 -37.44 -35.09 3.11
C ASP A 61 -36.03 -34.52 2.73
N PHE A 62 -35.70 -33.31 3.24
CA PHE A 62 -34.45 -32.63 2.88
C PHE A 62 -33.22 -33.15 3.64
N SER A 63 -33.36 -33.36 4.95
CA SER A 63 -32.27 -33.86 5.78
C SER A 63 -32.76 -34.93 6.75
N LYS A 64 -32.01 -36.03 6.81
CA LYS A 64 -32.20 -37.08 7.78
C LYS A 64 -30.83 -37.63 8.21
N GLU A 65 -30.49 -37.49 9.48
CA GLU A 65 -29.16 -37.84 9.97
C GLU A 65 -29.18 -38.43 11.37
N LEU A 66 -28.13 -39.20 11.69
CA LEU A 66 -27.86 -39.66 13.04
C LEU A 66 -27.24 -38.49 13.82
N CYS A 67 -27.96 -37.98 14.82
CA CYS A 67 -27.46 -36.87 15.61
C CYS A 67 -27.92 -36.96 17.08
N GLY A 68 -26.92 -36.94 17.99
CA GLY A 68 -27.15 -36.91 19.45
C GLY A 68 -27.34 -35.51 20.04
N GLY A 69 -27.19 -34.45 19.22
CA GLY A 69 -27.25 -33.06 19.65
C GLY A 69 -28.67 -32.56 19.98
N THR A 70 -28.74 -31.35 20.50
CA THR A 70 -30.00 -30.62 20.66
C THR A 70 -30.35 -29.88 19.38
N HIS A 71 -31.63 -29.86 19.03
CA HIS A 71 -32.15 -29.24 17.82
C HIS A 71 -33.29 -28.27 18.14
N VAL A 72 -33.50 -27.30 17.24
CA VAL A 72 -34.76 -26.52 17.23
C VAL A 72 -35.95 -27.42 16.93
N GLN A 73 -37.15 -27.00 17.29
CA GLN A 73 -38.37 -27.75 16.99
C GLN A 73 -38.90 -27.53 15.58
N ASN A 74 -38.56 -26.38 14.99
CA ASN A 74 -38.94 -26.02 13.65
C ASN A 74 -37.76 -25.32 12.95
N THR A 75 -37.55 -25.56 11.64
CA THR A 75 -36.44 -24.93 10.90
C THR A 75 -36.55 -23.41 10.90
N SER A 76 -37.75 -22.83 10.95
CA SER A 76 -37.95 -21.37 11.03
C SER A 76 -37.39 -20.74 12.33
N ASP A 77 -37.19 -21.50 13.38
CA ASP A 77 -36.60 -20.99 14.64
C ASP A 77 -35.13 -20.53 14.44
N ILE A 78 -34.46 -21.05 13.41
CA ILE A 78 -33.11 -20.66 13.00
C ILE A 78 -33.11 -19.21 12.46
N LYS A 79 -34.21 -18.73 11.90
CA LYS A 79 -34.43 -17.42 11.25
C LYS A 79 -33.61 -17.25 9.98
N LEU A 80 -32.42 -16.65 10.06
CA LEU A 80 -31.52 -16.42 8.95
C LEU A 80 -30.21 -17.19 9.16
N PHE A 81 -29.62 -17.61 8.07
CA PHE A 81 -28.29 -18.24 8.02
C PHE A 81 -27.38 -17.43 7.11
N LYS A 82 -26.16 -17.14 7.57
CA LYS A 82 -25.13 -16.42 6.81
C LYS A 82 -23.78 -17.10 6.97
N ILE A 83 -23.14 -17.44 5.85
CA ILE A 83 -21.76 -17.92 5.83
C ILE A 83 -20.80 -16.73 5.98
N LEU A 84 -19.90 -16.79 6.95
CA LEU A 84 -18.88 -15.78 7.19
C LEU A 84 -17.58 -16.12 6.46
N SER A 85 -17.15 -17.37 6.54
CA SER A 85 -15.90 -17.80 5.94
C SER A 85 -15.91 -19.29 5.57
N GLU A 86 -15.02 -19.66 4.64
CA GLU A 86 -14.72 -21.03 4.29
C GLU A 86 -13.21 -21.15 4.09
N ASN A 87 -12.55 -22.03 4.86
CA ASN A 87 -11.11 -22.15 4.89
C ASN A 87 -10.65 -23.62 4.93
N GLY A 88 -9.53 -23.92 4.31
CA GLY A 88 -8.86 -25.22 4.49
C GLY A 88 -8.15 -25.27 5.84
N ILE A 89 -8.38 -26.33 6.63
CA ILE A 89 -7.71 -26.51 7.93
C ILE A 89 -6.74 -27.70 7.97
N ALA A 90 -6.91 -28.65 7.05
CA ALA A 90 -6.00 -29.78 6.85
C ALA A 90 -6.16 -30.33 5.43
N ALA A 91 -5.31 -31.27 5.03
CA ALA A 91 -5.43 -31.97 3.77
C ALA A 91 -6.81 -32.64 3.64
N GLY A 92 -7.61 -32.17 2.68
CA GLY A 92 -8.97 -32.67 2.44
C GLY A 92 -10.04 -32.25 3.46
N VAL A 93 -9.72 -31.39 4.43
CA VAL A 93 -10.67 -30.89 5.45
C VAL A 93 -10.88 -29.40 5.28
N ARG A 94 -12.14 -28.99 5.17
CA ARG A 94 -12.52 -27.59 5.05
C ARG A 94 -13.46 -27.21 6.20
N ARG A 95 -13.31 -25.99 6.69
CA ARG A 95 -14.14 -25.40 7.75
C ARG A 95 -14.99 -24.29 7.17
N ILE A 96 -16.28 -24.36 7.40
CA ILE A 96 -17.22 -23.25 7.17
C ILE A 96 -17.58 -22.65 8.53
N GLU A 97 -17.49 -21.34 8.63
CA GLU A 97 -17.98 -20.57 9.75
C GLU A 97 -19.23 -19.82 9.32
N ALA A 98 -20.28 -19.94 10.10
CA ALA A 98 -21.57 -19.33 9.80
C ALA A 98 -22.24 -18.81 11.07
N ILE A 99 -23.17 -17.89 10.88
CA ILE A 99 -23.99 -17.31 11.95
C ILE A 99 -25.48 -17.49 11.60
N THR A 100 -26.33 -17.48 12.63
CA THR A 100 -27.77 -17.59 12.48
C THR A 100 -28.50 -16.56 13.33
N GLY A 101 -29.80 -16.39 13.08
CA GLY A 101 -30.68 -15.57 13.87
C GLY A 101 -30.26 -14.12 14.01
N ASP A 102 -30.28 -13.63 15.25
CA ASP A 102 -29.96 -12.24 15.55
C ASP A 102 -28.48 -11.87 15.27
N GLY A 103 -27.60 -12.89 15.23
CA GLY A 103 -26.21 -12.71 14.81
C GLY A 103 -26.09 -12.19 13.38
N VAL A 104 -26.99 -12.64 12.49
CA VAL A 104 -27.01 -12.16 11.08
C VAL A 104 -27.44 -10.69 11.03
N LEU A 105 -28.43 -10.29 11.81
CA LEU A 105 -28.87 -8.88 11.89
C LEU A 105 -27.77 -7.98 12.44
N SER A 106 -27.07 -8.43 13.48
CA SER A 106 -25.93 -7.69 14.03
C SER A 106 -24.81 -7.53 13.01
N PHE A 107 -24.49 -8.58 12.26
CA PHE A 107 -23.50 -8.54 11.18
C PHE A 107 -23.87 -7.50 10.10
N TYR A 108 -25.13 -7.46 9.66
CA TYR A 108 -25.54 -6.47 8.65
C TYR A 108 -25.54 -5.04 9.20
N ARG A 109 -25.92 -4.81 10.47
CA ARG A 109 -25.83 -3.50 11.12
C ARG A 109 -24.38 -3.00 11.19
N GLU A 110 -23.46 -3.86 11.55
CA GLU A 110 -22.03 -3.50 11.56
C GLU A 110 -21.51 -3.15 10.15
N LEU A 111 -21.97 -3.88 9.13
CA LEU A 111 -21.59 -3.60 7.74
C LEU A 111 -22.15 -2.24 7.28
N GLU A 112 -23.41 -1.94 7.61
CA GLU A 112 -24.05 -0.65 7.34
C GLU A 112 -23.31 0.49 8.04
N GLU A 113 -22.98 0.36 9.31
CA GLU A 113 -22.19 1.35 10.04
C GLU A 113 -20.79 1.59 9.41
N ARG A 114 -20.13 0.53 8.97
CA ARG A 114 -18.84 0.67 8.27
C ARG A 114 -19.00 1.43 6.97
N LEU A 115 -20.03 1.12 6.18
CA LEU A 115 -20.31 1.83 4.94
C LEU A 115 -20.64 3.30 5.19
N HIS A 116 -21.45 3.57 6.22
CA HIS A 116 -21.76 4.95 6.64
C HIS A 116 -20.49 5.75 6.99
N LYS A 117 -19.57 5.15 7.77
CA LYS A 117 -18.29 5.78 8.11
C LYS A 117 -17.43 6.06 6.87
N VAL A 118 -17.37 5.11 5.92
CA VAL A 118 -16.64 5.31 4.65
C VAL A 118 -17.25 6.46 3.85
N ALA A 119 -18.58 6.48 3.69
CA ALA A 119 -19.28 7.57 3.01
C ALA A 119 -19.04 8.93 3.68
N GLY A 120 -19.02 8.96 5.02
CA GLY A 120 -18.69 10.16 5.80
C GLY A 120 -17.27 10.68 5.54
N VAL A 121 -16.26 9.81 5.48
CA VAL A 121 -14.88 10.19 5.13
C VAL A 121 -14.80 10.73 3.70
N LEU A 122 -15.52 10.12 2.78
CA LEU A 122 -15.57 10.53 1.37
C LEU A 122 -16.48 11.75 1.14
N LYS A 123 -17.20 12.22 2.16
CA LYS A 123 -18.17 13.34 2.11
C LYS A 123 -19.24 13.12 1.02
N THR A 124 -19.82 11.95 0.98
CA THR A 124 -20.84 11.55 0.00
C THR A 124 -21.91 10.66 0.65
N SER A 125 -22.92 10.26 -0.12
CA SER A 125 -23.91 9.25 0.31
C SER A 125 -23.32 7.84 0.24
N GLU A 126 -23.93 6.89 0.97
CA GLU A 126 -23.53 5.47 0.95
C GLU A 126 -23.65 4.87 -0.46
N SER A 127 -24.69 5.24 -1.19
CA SER A 127 -24.94 4.77 -2.57
C SER A 127 -23.87 5.29 -3.57
N GLU A 128 -23.26 6.43 -3.29
CA GLU A 128 -22.25 7.06 -4.15
C GLU A 128 -20.80 6.80 -3.67
N ALA A 129 -20.63 6.15 -2.52
CA ALA A 129 -19.32 5.98 -1.89
C ALA A 129 -18.31 5.31 -2.82
N LEU A 130 -18.72 4.27 -3.58
CA LEU A 130 -17.86 3.60 -4.55
C LEU A 130 -17.43 4.54 -5.67
N THR A 131 -18.37 5.19 -6.34
CA THR A 131 -18.11 6.12 -7.44
C THR A 131 -17.22 7.28 -7.00
N LYS A 132 -17.44 7.80 -5.79
CA LYS A 132 -16.58 8.85 -5.22
C LYS A 132 -15.16 8.37 -4.95
N ALA A 133 -15.02 7.14 -4.43
CA ALA A 133 -13.71 6.54 -4.21
C ALA A 133 -12.94 6.33 -5.53
N GLU A 134 -13.61 5.83 -6.57
CA GLU A 134 -13.03 5.66 -7.91
C GLU A 134 -12.58 7.01 -8.50
N SER A 135 -13.42 8.04 -8.39
CA SER A 135 -13.09 9.40 -8.84
C SER A 135 -11.85 9.96 -8.13
N LEU A 136 -11.75 9.79 -6.80
CA LEU A 136 -10.60 10.26 -6.02
C LEU A 136 -9.30 9.53 -6.39
N VAL A 137 -9.37 8.24 -6.70
CA VAL A 137 -8.20 7.47 -7.16
C VAL A 137 -7.70 8.00 -8.51
N GLU A 138 -8.59 8.31 -9.45
CA GLU A 138 -8.19 8.87 -10.76
C GLU A 138 -7.67 10.30 -10.63
N GLU A 139 -8.29 11.14 -9.78
CA GLU A 139 -7.78 12.48 -9.47
C GLU A 139 -6.36 12.42 -8.87
N LEU A 140 -6.13 11.52 -7.93
CA LEU A 140 -4.81 11.31 -7.33
C LEU A 140 -3.75 10.94 -8.39
N LYS A 141 -4.11 10.09 -9.35
CA LYS A 141 -3.23 9.68 -10.44
C LYS A 141 -2.91 10.86 -11.37
N THR A 142 -3.91 11.66 -11.70
CA THR A 142 -3.75 12.88 -12.51
C THR A 142 -2.84 13.87 -11.82
N LEU A 143 -3.11 14.20 -10.54
CA LEU A 143 -2.30 15.12 -9.74
C LEU A 143 -0.84 14.66 -9.61
N LYS A 144 -0.60 13.35 -9.43
CA LYS A 144 0.77 12.81 -9.43
C LYS A 144 1.47 13.04 -10.77
N SER A 145 0.78 12.79 -11.90
CA SER A 145 1.35 13.00 -13.24
C SER A 145 1.64 14.48 -13.49
N GLU A 146 0.75 15.39 -13.08
CA GLU A 146 0.97 16.83 -13.18
C GLU A 146 2.14 17.30 -12.32
N ASN A 147 2.26 16.78 -11.10
CA ASN A 147 3.38 17.10 -10.21
C ASN A 147 4.72 16.70 -10.84
N GLU A 148 4.80 15.48 -11.43
CA GLU A 148 6.01 15.03 -12.15
C GLU A 148 6.33 15.91 -13.36
N LYS A 149 5.32 16.34 -14.12
CA LYS A 149 5.51 17.27 -15.25
C LYS A 149 6.01 18.64 -14.78
N LEU A 150 5.45 19.17 -13.69
CA LEU A 150 5.88 20.45 -13.13
C LEU A 150 7.32 20.38 -12.62
N LYS A 151 7.69 19.29 -11.93
CA LYS A 151 9.07 19.05 -11.49
C LYS A 151 10.04 18.96 -12.68
N ALA A 152 9.67 18.25 -13.74
CA ALA A 152 10.47 18.15 -14.95
C ALA A 152 10.63 19.51 -15.64
N LYS A 153 9.59 20.35 -15.64
CA LYS A 153 9.64 21.71 -16.20
C LYS A 153 10.59 22.60 -15.40
N ILE A 154 10.49 22.61 -14.06
CA ILE A 154 11.41 23.35 -13.19
C ILE A 154 12.88 22.94 -13.45
N ALA A 155 13.14 21.64 -13.53
CA ALA A 155 14.46 21.13 -13.84
C ALA A 155 14.94 21.54 -15.26
N GLY A 156 14.02 21.64 -16.23
CA GLY A 156 14.31 22.11 -17.59
C GLY A 156 14.64 23.61 -17.66
N GLU A 157 13.92 24.44 -16.93
CA GLU A 157 14.18 25.88 -16.83
C GLU A 157 15.55 26.16 -16.17
N ALA A 158 15.88 25.42 -15.13
CA ALA A 158 17.21 25.51 -14.49
C ALA A 158 18.35 25.14 -15.44
N LEU A 159 18.13 24.23 -16.41
CA LEU A 159 19.09 23.92 -17.47
C LEU A 159 19.27 25.09 -18.47
N GLY A 160 18.21 25.85 -18.77
CA GLY A 160 18.29 27.04 -19.63
C GLY A 160 19.17 28.12 -19.02
N ASP A 161 19.01 28.40 -17.74
CA ASP A 161 19.78 29.41 -17.00
C ASP A 161 21.23 28.98 -16.71
N SER A 162 21.55 27.69 -16.85
CA SER A 162 22.88 27.16 -16.49
C SER A 162 24.00 27.68 -17.35
N LYS A 163 23.75 27.97 -18.64
CA LYS A 163 24.77 28.46 -19.57
C LYS A 163 25.29 29.83 -19.19
N ASP A 164 24.46 30.69 -18.63
CA ASP A 164 24.82 32.03 -18.17
C ASP A 164 25.56 31.98 -16.80
N ASN A 165 25.51 30.86 -16.11
CA ASN A 165 26.17 30.63 -14.81
C ASN A 165 27.48 29.82 -14.89
N ILE A 166 28.03 29.58 -16.11
CA ILE A 166 29.31 28.93 -16.25
C ILE A 166 30.44 29.95 -15.98
N GLU A 167 31.24 29.69 -14.97
CA GLU A 167 32.46 30.42 -14.69
C GLU A 167 33.71 29.56 -15.02
N ILE A 168 34.80 30.20 -15.34
CA ILE A 168 36.09 29.51 -15.59
C ILE A 168 37.06 29.93 -14.50
N ILE A 169 37.50 28.95 -13.70
CA ILE A 169 38.48 29.13 -12.63
C ILE A 169 39.73 28.32 -12.97
N GLN A 170 40.85 28.98 -13.18
CA GLN A 170 42.14 28.35 -13.57
C GLN A 170 42.01 27.37 -14.77
N GLY A 171 41.17 27.73 -15.77
CA GLY A 171 40.96 26.91 -16.95
C GLY A 171 39.91 25.80 -16.82
N ILE A 172 39.35 25.58 -15.63
CA ILE A 172 38.31 24.58 -15.38
C ILE A 172 36.94 25.28 -15.28
N LYS A 173 35.93 24.77 -15.97
CA LYS A 173 34.56 25.26 -15.91
C LYS A 173 33.87 24.85 -14.62
N ILE A 174 33.15 25.76 -13.99
CA ILE A 174 32.31 25.50 -12.82
C ILE A 174 30.92 26.10 -13.04
N ILE A 175 29.90 25.37 -12.61
CA ILE A 175 28.54 25.85 -12.39
C ILE A 175 28.24 25.77 -10.88
N ALA A 176 27.83 26.88 -10.29
CA ALA A 176 27.36 26.94 -8.92
C ALA A 176 26.04 27.72 -8.90
N MET A 177 24.92 27.03 -8.67
CA MET A 177 23.58 27.62 -8.77
C MET A 177 22.56 27.04 -7.82
N LYS A 178 21.56 27.87 -7.46
CA LYS A 178 20.38 27.46 -6.72
C LYS A 178 19.30 26.99 -7.68
N VAL A 179 18.63 25.87 -7.31
CA VAL A 179 17.47 25.34 -8.01
C VAL A 179 16.35 25.15 -6.99
N SER A 180 15.26 25.89 -7.11
CA SER A 180 14.18 25.86 -6.12
C SER A 180 13.30 24.62 -6.26
N GLY A 181 12.84 24.03 -5.14
CA GLY A 181 11.82 22.98 -5.11
C GLY A 181 12.25 21.60 -5.63
N VAL A 182 13.55 21.35 -5.79
CA VAL A 182 14.09 20.10 -6.34
C VAL A 182 14.66 19.24 -5.23
N GLU A 183 14.20 17.99 -5.14
CA GLU A 183 14.72 17.03 -4.16
C GLU A 183 16.09 16.44 -4.57
N MET A 184 16.77 15.81 -3.62
CA MET A 184 18.15 15.32 -3.81
C MET A 184 18.30 14.37 -5.00
N ASN A 185 17.33 13.50 -5.29
CA ASN A 185 17.42 12.56 -6.43
C ASN A 185 17.33 13.29 -7.77
N GLU A 186 16.45 14.27 -7.86
CA GLU A 186 16.27 15.10 -9.04
C GLU A 186 17.46 16.05 -9.21
N LEU A 187 18.01 16.55 -8.10
CA LEU A 187 19.21 17.38 -8.08
C LEU A 187 20.43 16.61 -8.63
N ARG A 188 20.55 15.31 -8.33
CA ARG A 188 21.58 14.42 -8.92
C ARG A 188 21.41 14.28 -10.43
N ASN A 189 20.18 14.01 -10.89
CA ASN A 189 19.87 13.88 -12.31
C ASN A 189 20.21 15.18 -13.09
N LEU A 190 19.94 16.33 -12.46
CA LEU A 190 20.30 17.64 -13.02
C LEU A 190 21.81 17.83 -13.03
N GLY A 191 22.50 17.48 -11.95
CA GLY A 191 23.96 17.54 -11.86
C GLY A 191 24.67 16.69 -12.91
N ASP A 192 24.17 15.47 -13.17
CA ASP A 192 24.72 14.59 -14.22
C ASP A 192 24.55 15.19 -15.64
N LYS A 193 23.45 15.89 -15.91
CA LYS A 193 23.24 16.60 -17.17
C LYS A 193 24.20 17.80 -17.32
N LEU A 194 24.24 18.65 -16.27
CA LEU A 194 25.08 19.84 -16.26
C LEU A 194 26.59 19.53 -16.32
N LYS A 195 26.99 18.37 -15.80
CA LYS A 195 28.40 17.91 -15.89
C LYS A 195 28.91 17.80 -17.31
N ASN A 196 28.04 17.54 -18.29
CA ASN A 196 28.40 17.52 -19.70
C ASN A 196 28.65 18.94 -20.24
N ASP A 197 27.96 19.95 -19.71
CA ASP A 197 28.10 21.36 -20.16
C ASP A 197 29.39 22.01 -19.65
N VAL A 198 29.99 21.45 -18.59
CA VAL A 198 31.25 21.94 -18.01
C VAL A 198 32.49 21.15 -18.43
N ASP A 199 32.44 20.34 -19.49
CA ASP A 199 33.58 19.61 -20.04
C ASP A 199 34.41 18.84 -19.00
N GLY A 200 33.74 18.14 -18.08
CA GLY A 200 34.39 17.43 -16.97
C GLY A 200 34.88 18.34 -15.82
N GLY A 201 34.40 19.57 -15.77
CA GLY A 201 34.63 20.52 -14.68
C GLY A 201 33.80 20.21 -13.44
N MET A 202 33.30 21.24 -12.75
CA MET A 202 32.60 21.09 -11.47
C MET A 202 31.18 21.64 -11.56
N VAL A 203 30.25 20.92 -10.89
CA VAL A 203 28.86 21.34 -10.70
C VAL A 203 28.54 21.36 -9.21
N VAL A 204 28.08 22.50 -8.70
CA VAL A 204 27.59 22.68 -7.33
C VAL A 204 26.15 23.16 -7.42
N LEU A 205 25.25 22.37 -6.90
CA LEU A 205 23.81 22.67 -6.88
C LEU A 205 23.30 22.75 -5.44
N ALA A 206 22.47 23.74 -5.20
CA ALA A 206 21.75 23.86 -3.94
C ALA A 206 20.25 23.92 -4.22
N SER A 207 19.45 23.28 -3.40
CA SER A 207 17.99 23.45 -3.46
C SER A 207 17.41 23.63 -2.06
N ASP A 208 16.24 24.28 -1.99
CA ASP A 208 15.40 24.29 -0.81
C ASP A 208 14.05 23.63 -1.11
N VAL A 209 13.63 22.76 -0.20
CA VAL A 209 12.33 22.08 -0.24
C VAL A 209 11.76 22.09 1.17
N ASP A 210 10.64 22.75 1.37
CA ASP A 210 9.96 22.84 2.67
C ASP A 210 10.89 23.27 3.83
N GLY A 211 11.78 24.23 3.58
CA GLY A 211 12.73 24.74 4.56
C GLY A 211 13.94 23.83 4.82
N LYS A 212 14.08 22.74 4.06
CA LYS A 212 15.26 21.86 4.08
C LYS A 212 16.15 22.17 2.88
N VAL A 213 17.43 22.26 3.12
CA VAL A 213 18.43 22.50 2.09
C VAL A 213 19.05 21.19 1.64
N ASN A 214 19.18 21.01 0.34
CA ASN A 214 19.99 19.97 -0.30
C ASN A 214 21.17 20.61 -1.00
N LEU A 215 22.37 20.14 -0.73
CA LEU A 215 23.61 20.51 -1.43
C LEU A 215 24.15 19.30 -2.18
N LEU A 216 24.52 19.50 -3.42
CA LEU A 216 25.17 18.51 -4.28
C LEU A 216 26.42 19.14 -4.90
N CYS A 217 27.54 18.43 -4.85
CA CYS A 217 28.73 18.76 -5.59
C CYS A 217 29.16 17.56 -6.43
N MET A 218 29.40 17.79 -7.71
CA MET A 218 29.91 16.80 -8.65
C MET A 218 31.16 17.34 -9.34
N ALA A 219 32.25 16.57 -9.31
CA ALA A 219 33.48 16.88 -10.03
C ALA A 219 33.69 15.88 -11.18
N GLY A 220 33.96 16.38 -12.35
CA GLY A 220 34.34 15.58 -13.52
C GLY A 220 35.82 15.29 -13.52
N GLU A 221 36.27 14.54 -14.54
CA GLU A 221 37.67 14.10 -14.67
C GLU A 221 38.65 15.24 -14.76
N ALA A 222 38.33 16.32 -15.51
CA ALA A 222 39.16 17.48 -15.63
C ALA A 222 39.37 18.20 -14.28
N ALA A 223 38.32 18.40 -13.52
CA ALA A 223 38.36 19.00 -12.19
C ALA A 223 39.17 18.13 -11.21
N ILE A 224 38.92 16.82 -11.19
CA ILE A 224 39.61 15.86 -10.29
C ILE A 224 41.09 15.79 -10.65
N GLY A 225 41.42 15.75 -11.93
CA GLY A 225 42.82 15.77 -12.44
C GLY A 225 43.58 17.02 -12.05
N ALA A 226 42.87 18.14 -11.85
CA ALA A 226 43.43 19.41 -11.38
C ALA A 226 43.45 19.56 -9.85
N GLY A 227 43.06 18.50 -9.08
CA GLY A 227 43.12 18.48 -7.61
C GLY A 227 41.78 18.71 -6.89
N ALA A 228 40.69 18.90 -7.62
CA ALA A 228 39.40 19.13 -7.01
C ALA A 228 38.84 17.88 -6.28
N HIS A 229 38.16 18.09 -5.17
CA HIS A 229 37.57 17.05 -4.35
C HIS A 229 36.20 17.47 -3.83
N ALA A 230 35.13 16.96 -4.46
CA ALA A 230 33.75 17.31 -4.13
C ALA A 230 33.42 17.13 -2.63
N GLY A 231 33.92 16.05 -2.00
CA GLY A 231 33.71 15.78 -0.58
C GLY A 231 34.28 16.86 0.33
N ASN A 232 35.41 17.45 0.00
CA ASN A 232 36.02 18.53 0.79
C ASN A 232 35.22 19.83 0.62
N ILE A 233 34.76 20.14 -0.61
CA ILE A 233 33.92 21.31 -0.86
C ILE A 233 32.63 21.23 -0.05
N ILE A 234 31.94 20.10 -0.11
CA ILE A 234 30.69 19.92 0.66
C ILE A 234 30.92 20.05 2.16
N LYS A 235 32.03 19.55 2.70
CA LYS A 235 32.35 19.69 4.15
C LYS A 235 32.50 21.15 4.56
N GLU A 236 33.15 21.96 3.74
CA GLU A 236 33.36 23.39 4.00
C GLU A 236 32.07 24.20 3.93
N ILE A 237 31.16 23.88 2.99
CA ILE A 237 29.96 24.69 2.78
C ILE A 237 28.72 24.19 3.55
N ALA A 238 28.71 22.95 4.01
CA ALA A 238 27.53 22.36 4.67
C ALA A 238 27.17 23.07 6.00
N GLY A 239 28.17 23.61 6.72
CA GLY A 239 27.95 24.38 7.95
C GLY A 239 27.16 25.67 7.71
N LEU A 240 27.31 26.33 6.56
CA LEU A 240 26.65 27.60 6.20
C LEU A 240 25.12 27.41 6.03
N VAL A 241 24.72 26.23 5.61
CA VAL A 241 23.29 25.88 5.49
C VAL A 241 22.74 25.17 6.75
N GLY A 242 23.48 25.20 7.85
CA GLY A 242 23.06 24.58 9.11
C GLY A 242 22.95 23.08 9.03
N GLY A 243 23.88 22.45 8.32
CA GLY A 243 23.86 21.03 8.05
C GLY A 243 25.22 20.36 8.11
N GLY A 244 25.27 19.14 7.60
CA GLY A 244 26.48 18.33 7.49
C GLY A 244 26.39 17.39 6.30
N GLY A 245 27.56 16.99 5.79
CA GLY A 245 27.64 16.09 4.66
C GLY A 245 29.06 15.74 4.30
N GLY A 246 29.22 15.13 3.15
CA GLY A 246 30.51 14.71 2.61
C GLY A 246 30.32 13.76 1.44
N GLY A 247 31.38 13.16 0.99
CA GLY A 247 31.32 12.23 -0.13
C GLY A 247 32.71 11.88 -0.65
N ARG A 248 32.72 11.38 -1.86
CA ARG A 248 33.90 10.98 -2.62
C ARG A 248 34.44 12.16 -3.44
N PRO A 249 35.64 12.05 -4.04
CA PRO A 249 36.17 13.10 -4.88
C PRO A 249 35.26 13.51 -6.04
N ASN A 250 34.56 12.57 -6.64
CA ASN A 250 33.70 12.78 -7.79
C ASN A 250 32.25 13.21 -7.47
N ILE A 251 31.74 12.91 -6.28
CA ILE A 251 30.38 13.27 -5.86
C ILE A 251 30.30 13.36 -4.34
N ALA A 252 29.63 14.41 -3.87
CA ALA A 252 29.35 14.63 -2.47
C ALA A 252 28.02 15.36 -2.30
N GLN A 253 27.38 15.18 -1.13
CA GLN A 253 26.10 15.78 -0.82
C GLN A 253 26.01 16.15 0.66
N ALA A 254 25.17 17.14 0.97
CA ALA A 254 24.83 17.52 2.32
C ALA A 254 23.34 17.88 2.43
N GLY A 255 22.80 17.76 3.64
CA GLY A 255 21.50 18.32 4.00
C GLY A 255 21.69 19.46 4.98
N GLY A 256 20.78 20.44 5.00
CA GLY A 256 20.79 21.57 5.92
C GLY A 256 19.39 22.02 6.30
N LYS A 257 19.31 22.99 7.24
CA LYS A 257 18.05 23.56 7.74
C LYS A 257 17.99 25.08 7.62
N ASN A 258 19.00 25.71 6.99
CA ASN A 258 19.10 27.15 6.82
C ASN A 258 19.12 27.53 5.32
N PRO A 259 17.97 27.74 4.66
CA PRO A 259 17.93 28.17 3.26
C PRO A 259 18.58 29.53 3.00
N ALA A 260 18.65 30.41 3.98
CA ALA A 260 19.29 31.74 3.83
C ALA A 260 20.79 31.65 3.62
N GLY A 261 21.44 30.54 4.01
CA GLY A 261 22.87 30.31 3.80
C GLY A 261 23.23 29.75 2.43
N ILE A 262 22.27 29.52 1.52
CA ILE A 262 22.52 28.90 0.22
C ILE A 262 23.44 29.74 -0.66
N GLU A 263 23.17 31.04 -0.78
CA GLU A 263 23.96 31.94 -1.61
C GLU A 263 25.41 32.04 -1.14
N GLU A 264 25.62 32.15 0.18
CA GLU A 264 26.95 32.15 0.80
C GLU A 264 27.66 30.80 0.55
N ALA A 265 26.95 29.69 0.68
CA ALA A 265 27.49 28.36 0.41
C ALA A 265 27.93 28.19 -1.04
N LEU A 266 27.16 28.69 -2.00
CA LEU A 266 27.49 28.66 -3.42
C LEU A 266 28.73 29.51 -3.74
N GLN A 267 28.81 30.72 -3.20
CA GLN A 267 30.00 31.57 -3.35
C GLN A 267 31.25 30.94 -2.70
N LYS A 268 31.09 30.43 -1.48
CA LYS A 268 32.18 29.74 -0.78
C LYS A 268 32.68 28.50 -1.54
N SER A 269 31.78 27.78 -2.20
CA SER A 269 32.15 26.60 -3.01
C SER A 269 33.13 26.95 -4.12
N LYS A 270 32.98 28.11 -4.77
CA LYS A 270 33.90 28.62 -5.82
C LYS A 270 35.26 28.94 -5.23
N GLU A 271 35.32 29.58 -4.04
CA GLU A 271 36.59 29.90 -3.36
C GLU A 271 37.34 28.61 -2.96
N VAL A 272 36.62 27.65 -2.37
CA VAL A 272 37.22 26.36 -1.97
C VAL A 272 37.71 25.60 -3.22
N PHE A 273 36.91 25.58 -4.28
CA PHE A 273 37.32 25.00 -5.55
C PHE A 273 38.62 25.62 -6.05
N LYS A 274 38.71 26.96 -6.10
CA LYS A 274 39.91 27.69 -6.51
C LYS A 274 41.11 27.32 -5.66
N SER A 275 40.94 27.14 -4.35
CA SER A 275 42.05 26.77 -3.46
C SER A 275 42.56 25.34 -3.62
N GLN A 276 41.74 24.46 -4.20
CA GLN A 276 42.09 23.06 -4.47
C GLN A 276 42.85 22.89 -5.81
N LEU A 277 42.66 23.80 -6.72
CA LEU A 277 43.36 23.85 -8.01
C LEU A 277 44.75 24.49 -7.81
N ALA A 278 45.70 23.79 -7.27
CA ALA A 278 47.07 24.31 -7.00
C ALA A 278 48.03 23.86 -8.07
#